data_c86a45773ebf509ea62aabc8b1c0add0
#
_entry.id   c86a45773ebf509ea62aabc8b1c0add0
#
_cell.length_a   1.000
_cell.length_b   1.000
_cell.length_c   1.000
_cell.angle_alpha   90.00
_cell.angle_beta   90.00
_cell.angle_gamma   90.00
#
_symmetry.space_group_name_H-M   'P 1'
#
loop_
_entity.id
_entity.type
_entity.pdbx_description
1 polymer ?
#
loop_
_entity_poly.entity_id
_entity_poly.type
_entity_poly.pdbx_seq_one_letter_code
_entity_poly.pdbx_strand_id
1 'polypeptide(L)'
;VDVLDFAGRLHDIGKIGIRDDILLKPGVLTDAEYQKIKEHPLIGESIIGQLGLWDREKKIVRHHHERFDGSGYPDGLQGEEIPLLARILSVADAYDAMVSDRAYRKEMSQKEVLEIIHSGKDVQFDPHVVDLFLSLQSEGRFEKIYRSLE
;
A
#
# COMPACT_ATOMS: atom_id res chain seq x y z
N VAL A 1 -3.32 -8.37 14.25
CA VAL A 1 -2.09 -7.55 14.17
C VAL A 1 -1.03 -8.32 13.42
N ASP A 2 -0.72 -9.55 13.80
CA ASP A 2 0.35 -10.35 13.18
C ASP A 2 0.18 -10.57 11.67
N VAL A 3 -1.07 -10.78 11.22
CA VAL A 3 -1.42 -10.93 9.78
C VAL A 3 -1.07 -9.68 8.99
N LEU A 4 -1.41 -8.49 9.51
CA LEU A 4 -1.16 -7.22 8.83
C LEU A 4 0.33 -6.86 8.86
N ASP A 5 1.03 -7.07 9.97
CA ASP A 5 2.49 -6.85 10.06
C ASP A 5 3.23 -7.72 9.05
N PHE A 6 2.89 -9.01 8.99
CA PHE A 6 3.49 -9.92 8.03
C PHE A 6 3.20 -9.53 6.57
N ALA A 7 1.92 -9.26 6.25
CA ALA A 7 1.54 -8.83 4.91
C ALA A 7 2.18 -7.48 4.54
N GLY A 8 2.28 -6.54 5.48
CA GLY A 8 2.94 -5.26 5.28
C GLY A 8 4.42 -5.40 4.91
N ARG A 9 5.13 -6.36 5.51
CA ARG A 9 6.54 -6.65 5.16
C ARG A 9 6.71 -7.31 3.79
N LEU A 10 5.69 -8.02 3.31
CA LEU A 10 5.76 -8.83 2.09
C LEU A 10 4.86 -8.33 0.95
N HIS A 11 4.12 -7.21 1.12
CA HIS A 11 3.17 -6.76 0.10
C HIS A 11 3.81 -6.56 -1.27
N ASP A 12 5.06 -6.14 -1.27
CA ASP A 12 5.86 -5.84 -2.45
C ASP A 12 6.77 -6.99 -2.91
N ILE A 13 6.72 -8.19 -2.26
CA ILE A 13 7.60 -9.31 -2.59
C ILE A 13 7.52 -9.72 -4.08
N GLY A 14 6.36 -9.52 -4.70
CA GLY A 14 6.15 -9.82 -6.11
C GLY A 14 6.96 -8.96 -7.07
N LYS A 15 7.53 -7.84 -6.63
CA LYS A 15 8.45 -7.03 -7.44
C LYS A 15 9.69 -7.79 -7.87
N ILE A 16 10.06 -8.87 -7.18
CA ILE A 16 11.14 -9.79 -7.61
C ILE A 16 10.88 -10.41 -9.00
N GLY A 17 9.62 -10.53 -9.40
CA GLY A 17 9.24 -11.03 -10.73
C GLY A 17 9.20 -9.96 -11.82
N ILE A 18 9.46 -8.70 -11.48
CA ILE A 18 9.50 -7.60 -12.43
C ILE A 18 10.93 -7.40 -12.91
N ARG A 19 11.11 -7.20 -14.21
CA ARG A 19 12.43 -6.99 -14.81
C ARG A 19 13.07 -5.70 -14.28
N ASP A 20 14.37 -5.76 -14.02
CA ASP A 20 15.15 -4.64 -13.48
C ASP A 20 15.13 -3.40 -14.37
N ASP A 21 15.13 -3.60 -15.71
CA ASP A 21 15.07 -2.50 -16.67
C ASP A 21 13.74 -1.70 -16.61
N ILE A 22 12.67 -2.30 -16.09
CA ILE A 22 11.40 -1.64 -15.83
C ILE A 22 11.38 -1.09 -14.40
N LEU A 23 11.73 -1.93 -13.41
CA LEU A 23 11.64 -1.59 -11.99
C LEU A 23 12.57 -0.43 -11.61
N LEU A 24 13.78 -0.40 -12.18
CA LEU A 24 14.82 0.59 -11.90
C LEU A 24 14.91 1.70 -12.98
N LYS A 25 13.94 1.76 -13.89
CA LYS A 25 13.96 2.72 -14.99
C LYS A 25 13.99 4.17 -14.47
N PRO A 26 14.98 4.96 -14.84
CA PRO A 26 14.97 6.38 -14.52
C PRO A 26 13.93 7.10 -15.38
N GLY A 27 12.98 7.77 -14.74
CA GLY A 27 11.95 8.57 -15.42
C GLY A 27 10.59 7.90 -15.52
N VAL A 28 9.76 8.36 -16.44
CA VAL A 28 8.35 7.92 -16.58
C VAL A 28 8.28 6.56 -17.29
N LEU A 29 7.48 5.67 -16.73
CA LEU A 29 7.15 4.39 -17.36
C LEU A 29 6.17 4.60 -18.52
N THR A 30 6.31 3.82 -19.58
CA THR A 30 5.26 3.69 -20.60
C THR A 30 4.07 2.92 -20.03
N ASP A 31 2.91 3.01 -20.68
CA ASP A 31 1.72 2.26 -20.27
C ASP A 31 1.98 0.75 -20.22
N ALA A 32 2.70 0.22 -21.21
CA ALA A 32 3.06 -1.20 -21.25
C ALA A 32 3.97 -1.62 -20.08
N GLU A 33 4.95 -0.79 -19.71
CA GLU A 33 5.83 -1.02 -18.57
C GLU A 33 5.04 -0.90 -17.25
N TYR A 34 4.14 0.07 -17.15
CA TYR A 34 3.30 0.23 -15.98
C TYR A 34 2.36 -0.97 -15.79
N GLN A 35 1.81 -1.54 -16.89
CA GLN A 35 1.03 -2.78 -16.78
C GLN A 35 1.88 -3.94 -16.22
N LYS A 36 3.18 -4.00 -16.54
CA LYS A 36 4.07 -5.01 -15.93
C LYS A 36 4.27 -4.78 -14.43
N ILE A 37 4.40 -3.54 -13.99
CA ILE A 37 4.46 -3.25 -12.54
C ILE A 37 3.18 -3.73 -11.84
N LYS A 38 2.00 -3.53 -12.44
CA LYS A 38 0.72 -3.98 -11.88
C LYS A 38 0.59 -5.50 -11.71
N GLU A 39 1.50 -6.29 -12.25
CA GLU A 39 1.51 -7.74 -12.06
C GLU A 39 2.07 -8.16 -10.69
N HIS A 40 2.82 -7.28 -9.97
CA HIS A 40 3.49 -7.68 -8.73
C HIS A 40 2.55 -8.16 -7.62
N PRO A 41 1.31 -7.66 -7.43
CA PRO A 41 0.42 -8.22 -6.40
C PRO A 41 0.05 -9.68 -6.67
N LEU A 42 -0.17 -10.03 -7.95
CA LEU A 42 -0.48 -11.40 -8.38
C LEU A 42 0.74 -12.33 -8.21
N ILE A 43 1.92 -11.83 -8.55
CA ILE A 43 3.17 -12.57 -8.34
C ILE A 43 3.42 -12.78 -6.86
N GLY A 44 3.23 -11.74 -6.04
CA GLY A 44 3.36 -11.80 -4.59
C GLY A 44 2.39 -12.79 -3.94
N GLU A 45 1.11 -12.76 -4.33
CA GLU A 45 0.11 -13.74 -3.92
C GLU A 45 0.56 -15.16 -4.26
N SER A 46 1.08 -15.39 -5.47
CA SER A 46 1.57 -16.69 -5.90
C SER A 46 2.75 -17.18 -5.05
N ILE A 47 3.72 -16.30 -4.77
CA ILE A 47 4.89 -16.62 -3.93
C ILE A 47 4.43 -17.04 -2.53
N ILE A 48 3.60 -16.22 -1.88
CA ILE A 48 3.09 -16.50 -0.53
C ILE A 48 2.22 -17.76 -0.52
N GLY A 49 1.43 -17.97 -1.57
CA GLY A 49 0.56 -19.15 -1.71
C GLY A 49 1.32 -20.46 -1.73
N GLN A 50 2.53 -20.50 -2.25
CA GLN A 50 3.37 -21.72 -2.25
C GLN A 50 3.85 -22.10 -0.85
N LEU A 51 3.86 -21.20 0.10
CA LEU A 51 4.21 -21.48 1.49
C LEU A 51 3.07 -22.13 2.29
N GLY A 52 1.88 -22.26 1.73
CA GLY A 52 0.81 -23.17 2.14
C GLY A 52 -0.02 -22.79 3.37
N LEU A 53 0.19 -21.60 3.98
CA LEU A 53 -0.39 -21.33 5.31
C LEU A 53 -1.13 -19.99 5.44
N TRP A 54 -1.29 -19.17 4.36
CA TRP A 54 -1.57 -17.73 4.60
C TRP A 54 -2.63 -17.16 3.66
N ASP A 55 -3.85 -17.70 3.74
CA ASP A 55 -4.97 -17.24 2.90
C ASP A 55 -5.39 -15.79 3.17
N ARG A 56 -5.20 -15.32 4.41
CA ARG A 56 -5.53 -13.93 4.77
C ARG A 56 -4.48 -12.97 4.24
N GLU A 57 -3.21 -13.31 4.42
CA GLU A 57 -2.06 -12.53 3.94
C GLU A 57 -2.03 -12.45 2.42
N LYS A 58 -2.31 -13.55 1.71
CA LYS A 58 -2.45 -13.58 0.25
C LYS A 58 -3.46 -12.55 -0.25
N LYS A 59 -4.64 -12.48 0.39
CA LYS A 59 -5.68 -11.52 0.04
C LYS A 59 -5.23 -10.07 0.25
N ILE A 60 -4.45 -9.80 1.30
CA ILE A 60 -3.91 -8.47 1.56
C ILE A 60 -2.90 -8.10 0.48
N VAL A 61 -1.93 -8.98 0.21
CA VAL A 61 -0.89 -8.77 -0.81
C VAL A 61 -1.49 -8.62 -2.20
N ARG A 62 -2.53 -9.40 -2.56
CA ARG A 62 -3.21 -9.28 -3.84
C ARG A 62 -3.90 -7.92 -4.01
N HIS A 63 -4.57 -7.41 -2.95
CA HIS A 63 -5.50 -6.29 -3.09
C HIS A 63 -5.02 -4.95 -2.50
N HIS A 64 -3.73 -4.84 -2.10
CA HIS A 64 -3.23 -3.61 -1.48
C HIS A 64 -3.19 -2.40 -2.43
N HIS A 65 -3.29 -2.61 -3.73
CA HIS A 65 -3.42 -1.56 -4.75
C HIS A 65 -4.84 -1.39 -5.31
N GLU A 66 -5.83 -2.06 -4.70
CA GLU A 66 -7.21 -1.73 -4.99
C GLU A 66 -7.55 -0.34 -4.46
N ARG A 67 -8.43 0.35 -5.16
CA ARG A 67 -8.88 1.69 -4.80
C ARG A 67 -10.36 1.63 -4.42
N PHE A 68 -10.75 2.43 -3.46
CA PHE A 68 -12.11 2.40 -2.90
C PHE A 68 -13.19 2.67 -3.96
N ASP A 69 -12.86 3.47 -4.99
CA ASP A 69 -13.71 3.76 -6.14
C ASP A 69 -13.78 2.65 -7.22
N GLY A 70 -13.02 1.55 -7.06
CA GLY A 70 -12.95 0.45 -8.01
C GLY A 70 -12.00 0.69 -9.19
N SER A 71 -11.28 1.81 -9.24
CA SER A 71 -10.30 2.11 -10.30
C SER A 71 -8.92 1.48 -10.06
N GLY A 72 -8.79 0.66 -9.00
CA GLY A 72 -7.56 -0.02 -8.60
C GLY A 72 -7.24 -1.26 -9.43
N TYR A 73 -6.33 -2.07 -8.92
CA TYR A 73 -5.90 -3.33 -9.54
C TYR A 73 -5.48 -4.33 -8.45
N PRO A 74 -5.46 -5.65 -8.74
CA PRO A 74 -5.62 -6.31 -10.05
C PRO A 74 -7.08 -6.62 -10.42
N ASP A 75 -8.02 -6.65 -9.48
CA ASP A 75 -9.38 -7.18 -9.69
C ASP A 75 -10.42 -6.06 -9.88
N GLY A 76 -10.09 -4.80 -9.55
CA GLY A 76 -11.01 -3.67 -9.62
C GLY A 76 -12.13 -3.74 -8.58
N LEU A 77 -11.83 -4.27 -7.38
CA LEU A 77 -12.77 -4.35 -6.27
C LEU A 77 -13.14 -2.95 -5.80
N GLN A 78 -14.41 -2.76 -5.40
CA GLN A 78 -14.94 -1.47 -4.96
C GLN A 78 -15.43 -1.51 -3.52
N GLY A 79 -15.15 -0.44 -2.76
CA GLY A 79 -15.70 -0.25 -1.43
C GLY A 79 -15.32 -1.40 -0.48
N GLU A 80 -16.32 -1.99 0.14
CA GLU A 80 -16.14 -3.07 1.13
C GLU A 80 -15.85 -4.45 0.53
N GLU A 81 -15.91 -4.61 -0.79
CA GLU A 81 -15.41 -5.81 -1.46
C GLU A 81 -13.90 -5.98 -1.25
N ILE A 82 -13.18 -4.86 -1.09
CA ILE A 82 -11.75 -4.86 -0.76
C ILE A 82 -11.58 -5.36 0.68
N PRO A 83 -10.75 -6.39 0.93
CA PRO A 83 -10.51 -6.87 2.30
C PRO A 83 -10.08 -5.73 3.24
N LEU A 84 -10.67 -5.62 4.43
CA LEU A 84 -10.40 -4.53 5.38
C LEU A 84 -8.88 -4.33 5.64
N LEU A 85 -8.13 -5.42 5.81
CA LEU A 85 -6.69 -5.31 6.07
C LEU A 85 -5.90 -4.80 4.86
N ALA A 86 -6.39 -5.02 3.63
CA ALA A 86 -5.82 -4.42 2.42
C ALA A 86 -6.13 -2.91 2.36
N ARG A 87 -7.35 -2.50 2.74
CA ARG A 87 -7.71 -1.07 2.85
C ARG A 87 -6.86 -0.34 3.88
N ILE A 88 -6.56 -0.99 5.02
CA ILE A 88 -5.67 -0.43 6.04
C ILE A 88 -4.23 -0.33 5.53
N LEU A 89 -3.73 -1.38 4.89
CA LEU A 89 -2.38 -1.39 4.31
C LEU A 89 -2.20 -0.31 3.24
N SER A 90 -3.21 -0.11 2.38
CA SER A 90 -3.18 0.92 1.32
C SER A 90 -2.96 2.34 1.88
N VAL A 91 -3.60 2.69 3.00
CA VAL A 91 -3.39 3.99 3.67
C VAL A 91 -1.99 4.07 4.28
N ALA A 92 -1.53 2.99 4.94
CA ALA A 92 -0.22 2.95 5.58
C ALA A 92 0.92 3.03 4.55
N ASP A 93 0.83 2.27 3.45
CA ASP A 93 1.81 2.28 2.36
C ASP A 93 1.88 3.65 1.69
N ALA A 94 0.73 4.26 1.39
CA ALA A 94 0.70 5.60 0.82
C ALA A 94 1.32 6.65 1.76
N TYR A 95 1.07 6.56 3.07
CA TYR A 95 1.69 7.43 4.06
C TYR A 95 3.21 7.23 4.09
N ASP A 96 3.68 5.99 4.23
CA ASP A 96 5.10 5.66 4.26
C ASP A 96 5.82 6.13 2.98
N ALA A 97 5.20 5.89 1.82
CA ALA A 97 5.74 6.32 0.54
C ALA A 97 5.90 7.84 0.40
N MET A 98 5.13 8.63 1.15
CA MET A 98 5.18 10.09 1.11
C MET A 98 6.11 10.70 2.16
N VAL A 99 6.26 10.04 3.32
CA VAL A 99 7.14 10.52 4.41
C VAL A 99 8.56 9.98 4.32
N SER A 100 8.77 8.85 3.63
CA SER A 100 10.09 8.25 3.46
C SER A 100 10.89 8.98 2.39
N ASP A 101 12.15 9.30 2.69
CA ASP A 101 13.11 9.87 1.74
C ASP A 101 13.31 8.91 0.56
N ARG A 102 12.94 9.34 -0.64
CA ARG A 102 13.24 8.64 -1.88
C ARG A 102 14.26 9.47 -2.67
N ALA A 103 15.25 8.81 -3.25
CA ALA A 103 16.40 9.44 -3.95
C ALA A 103 16.03 10.51 -5.01
N TYR A 104 14.76 10.61 -5.38
CA TYR A 104 14.25 11.49 -6.45
C TYR A 104 13.11 12.43 -6.03
N ARG A 105 12.71 12.45 -4.74
CA ARG A 105 11.62 13.31 -4.28
C ARG A 105 11.97 13.99 -2.96
N LYS A 106 11.80 15.30 -2.92
CA LYS A 106 11.94 16.09 -1.70
C LYS A 106 10.87 15.63 -0.69
N GLU A 107 11.28 15.46 0.56
CA GLU A 107 10.40 15.14 1.68
C GLU A 107 9.21 16.10 1.71
N MET A 108 8.00 15.55 1.79
CA MET A 108 6.77 16.34 1.94
C MET A 108 6.57 16.67 3.41
N SER A 109 6.04 17.83 3.70
CA SER A 109 5.66 18.14 5.07
C SER A 109 4.53 17.20 5.54
N GLN A 110 4.56 16.84 6.81
CA GLN A 110 3.51 16.01 7.41
C GLN A 110 2.10 16.54 7.13
N LYS A 111 1.94 17.86 7.15
CA LYS A 111 0.65 18.51 6.85
C LYS A 111 0.19 18.21 5.43
N GLU A 112 1.06 18.36 4.43
CA GLU A 112 0.74 18.05 3.02
C GLU A 112 0.36 16.59 2.84
N VAL A 113 1.10 15.67 3.50
CA VAL A 113 0.80 14.23 3.45
C VAL A 113 -0.59 13.93 4.00
N LEU A 114 -0.95 14.50 5.17
CA LEU A 114 -2.26 14.30 5.77
C LEU A 114 -3.39 14.89 4.92
N GLU A 115 -3.17 16.03 4.26
CA GLU A 115 -4.12 16.63 3.33
C GLU A 115 -4.35 15.74 2.09
N ILE A 116 -3.30 15.11 1.55
CA ILE A 116 -3.41 14.16 0.43
C ILE A 116 -4.22 12.93 0.85
N ILE A 117 -3.90 12.33 2.01
CA ILE A 117 -4.63 11.17 2.52
C ILE A 117 -6.10 11.53 2.74
N HIS A 118 -6.39 12.67 3.35
CA HIS A 118 -7.75 13.14 3.58
C HIS A 118 -8.52 13.32 2.26
N SER A 119 -7.91 13.95 1.26
CA SER A 119 -8.54 14.18 -0.05
C SER A 119 -8.75 12.90 -0.87
N GLY A 120 -8.04 11.83 -0.53
CA GLY A 120 -8.20 10.51 -1.14
C GLY A 120 -9.39 9.69 -0.62
N LYS A 121 -10.15 10.19 0.37
CA LYS A 121 -11.35 9.51 0.89
C LYS A 121 -12.37 9.25 -0.22
N ASP A 122 -13.05 8.11 -0.14
CA ASP A 122 -14.08 7.66 -1.10
C ASP A 122 -13.58 7.43 -2.54
N VAL A 123 -12.34 7.81 -2.84
CA VAL A 123 -11.70 7.64 -4.15
C VAL A 123 -10.60 6.59 -4.07
N GLN A 124 -9.51 6.89 -3.42
CA GLN A 124 -8.39 5.97 -3.25
C GLN A 124 -8.55 5.12 -1.98
N PHE A 125 -8.99 5.74 -0.89
CA PHE A 125 -8.99 5.15 0.44
C PHE A 125 -10.39 5.01 1.03
N ASP A 126 -10.54 3.99 1.87
CA ASP A 126 -11.71 3.82 2.72
C ASP A 126 -11.84 5.03 3.67
N PRO A 127 -12.97 5.76 3.64
CA PRO A 127 -13.17 6.94 4.47
C PRO A 127 -13.07 6.64 5.97
N HIS A 128 -13.56 5.48 6.43
CA HIS A 128 -13.49 5.10 7.84
C HIS A 128 -12.05 4.80 8.29
N VAL A 129 -11.26 4.16 7.44
CA VAL A 129 -9.83 3.91 7.71
C VAL A 129 -9.08 5.23 7.77
N VAL A 130 -9.34 6.16 6.85
CA VAL A 130 -8.71 7.48 6.85
C VAL A 130 -9.09 8.27 8.10
N ASP A 131 -10.36 8.28 8.50
CA ASP A 131 -10.79 9.02 9.70
C ASP A 131 -10.09 8.49 10.96
N LEU A 132 -10.01 7.17 11.10
CA LEU A 132 -9.29 6.55 12.21
C LEU A 132 -7.80 6.88 12.17
N PHE A 133 -7.17 6.80 10.99
CA PHE A 133 -5.76 7.14 10.80
C PHE A 133 -5.46 8.58 11.24
N LEU A 134 -6.26 9.56 10.78
CA LEU A 134 -6.09 10.97 11.13
C LEU A 134 -6.32 11.23 12.61
N SER A 135 -7.29 10.53 13.25
CA SER A 135 -7.51 10.62 14.70
C SER A 135 -6.29 10.13 15.48
N LEU A 136 -5.75 8.95 15.14
CA LEU A 136 -4.56 8.40 15.79
C LEU A 136 -3.33 9.29 15.61
N GLN A 137 -3.21 9.92 14.43
CA GLN A 137 -2.14 10.85 14.14
C GLN A 137 -2.25 12.12 15.02
N SER A 138 -3.46 12.69 15.14
CA SER A 138 -3.70 13.88 15.97
C SER A 138 -3.45 13.64 17.47
N GLU A 139 -3.61 12.40 17.93
CA GLU A 139 -3.32 11.97 19.31
C GLU A 139 -1.80 11.73 19.55
N GLY A 140 -0.96 11.89 18.54
CA GLY A 140 0.49 11.63 18.62
C GLY A 140 0.83 10.15 18.87
N ARG A 141 -0.06 9.22 18.49
CA ARG A 141 0.14 7.79 18.75
C ARG A 141 1.21 7.18 17.86
N PHE A 142 1.39 7.69 16.66
CA PHE A 142 2.44 7.22 15.76
C PHE A 142 3.84 7.54 16.28
N GLU A 143 4.07 8.73 16.81
CA GLU A 143 5.35 9.09 17.40
C GLU A 143 5.73 8.18 18.59
N LYS A 144 4.74 7.76 19.39
CA LYS A 144 4.95 6.82 20.47
C LYS A 144 5.33 5.43 19.99
N ILE A 145 4.73 4.97 18.88
CA ILE A 145 5.05 3.68 18.26
C ILE A 145 6.48 3.71 17.69
N TYR A 146 6.85 4.74 16.92
CA TYR A 146 8.20 4.84 16.37
C TYR A 146 9.27 4.85 17.46
N ARG A 147 9.08 5.60 18.55
CA ARG A 147 10.02 5.61 19.71
C ARG A 147 10.10 4.28 20.45
N SER A 148 9.14 3.39 20.31
CA SER A 148 9.18 2.06 20.94
C SER A 148 9.90 1.01 20.10
N LEU A 149 10.25 1.34 18.85
CA LEU A 149 10.95 0.46 17.89
C LEU A 149 12.46 0.76 17.80
N GLU A 150 12.91 1.88 18.39
CA GLU A 150 14.32 2.25 18.59
C GLU A 150 14.89 1.59 19.86
#